data_7ff2dbb780673df32a121d0ab56ef675
#
_entry.id   7ff2dbb780673df32a121d0ab56ef675
#
_cell.length_a   1.000
_cell.length_b   1.000
_cell.length_c   1.000
_cell.angle_alpha   90.00
_cell.angle_beta   90.00
_cell.angle_gamma   90.00
#
_symmetry.space_group_name_H-M   'P 1'
#
loop_
_entity.id
_entity.type
_entity.pdbx_description
1 polymer ?
#
loop_
_entity_poly.entity_id
_entity_poly.type
_entity_poly.pdbx_seq_one_letter_code
_entity_poly.pdbx_strand_id
1 'polypeptide(L)'
;MTQQGASILIVDDEQNLRRSLSLILQREGYQVTTAGNAAEAMRYLEAGEFQLAFLDIKMPEKDGMSLLADIREAYPSMPVFILTAHATLDSAMQAVRGGAKDYLLKPIDPEVIVRRVRETLEDQRLPRRRKEITSQLHELLDELQHIEHPPEGAQGVEHASSSEEARYLQRGIFTLDLPLREVTWEGRTAQLPPSTFNFLVSLLRHAPEPVAYQTLVRESQGYDLSRAEARELARGHVHELRKALEPDLKHPRYVVTVRDVGYRLIA
;
A
#
# COMPACT_ATOMS: atom_id res chain seq x y z
N MET A 1 -3.93 -21.58 -2.37
CA MET A 1 -3.17 -22.03 -1.18
C MET A 1 -3.47 -21.04 -0.06
N THR A 2 -4.22 -21.45 0.94
CA THR A 2 -4.62 -20.64 2.10
C THR A 2 -3.38 -20.20 2.88
N GLN A 3 -3.32 -18.91 3.19
CA GLN A 3 -2.23 -18.27 3.96
C GLN A 3 -2.29 -18.72 5.44
N GLN A 4 -2.01 -19.98 5.73
CA GLN A 4 -1.92 -20.46 7.09
C GLN A 4 -0.73 -19.81 7.79
N GLY A 5 -1.01 -18.96 8.78
CA GLY A 5 -0.07 -18.55 9.80
C GLY A 5 0.38 -17.10 9.88
N ALA A 6 -0.13 -16.15 9.08
CA ALA A 6 0.22 -14.75 9.30
C ALA A 6 -0.42 -14.21 10.60
N SER A 7 0.39 -13.54 11.43
CA SER A 7 -0.06 -12.95 12.70
C SER A 7 -0.53 -11.51 12.49
N ILE A 8 -1.73 -11.21 12.96
CA ILE A 8 -2.37 -9.91 12.82
C ILE A 8 -2.70 -9.37 14.21
N LEU A 9 -2.33 -8.12 14.47
CA LEU A 9 -2.69 -7.41 15.69
C LEU A 9 -3.91 -6.53 15.44
N ILE A 10 -4.91 -6.57 16.34
CA ILE A 10 -6.07 -5.68 16.29
C ILE A 10 -6.07 -4.85 17.57
N VAL A 11 -6.02 -3.52 17.41
CA VAL A 11 -6.01 -2.57 18.51
C VAL A 11 -7.23 -1.66 18.42
N ASP A 12 -8.15 -1.80 19.36
CA ASP A 12 -9.41 -1.08 19.40
C ASP A 12 -9.94 -1.13 20.84
N ASP A 13 -10.54 -0.09 21.36
CA ASP A 13 -11.09 -0.12 22.73
C ASP A 13 -12.45 -0.85 22.78
N GLU A 14 -13.13 -0.98 21.65
CA GLU A 14 -14.42 -1.64 21.53
C GLU A 14 -14.29 -3.17 21.45
N GLN A 15 -14.57 -3.87 22.55
CA GLN A 15 -14.42 -5.33 22.65
C GLN A 15 -15.24 -6.11 21.60
N ASN A 16 -16.44 -5.67 21.29
CA ASN A 16 -17.32 -6.35 20.32
C ASN A 16 -16.71 -6.30 18.92
N LEU A 17 -16.14 -5.17 18.52
CA LEU A 17 -15.50 -5.02 17.24
C LEU A 17 -14.24 -5.89 17.14
N ARG A 18 -13.37 -5.86 18.18
CA ARG A 18 -12.19 -6.74 18.23
C ARG A 18 -12.58 -8.20 18.05
N ARG A 19 -13.63 -8.64 18.77
CA ARG A 19 -14.11 -10.03 18.69
C ARG A 19 -14.64 -10.37 17.28
N SER A 20 -15.43 -9.48 16.68
CA SER A 20 -15.97 -9.70 15.34
C SER A 20 -14.89 -9.78 14.28
N LEU A 21 -13.96 -8.83 14.27
CA LEU A 21 -12.82 -8.83 13.35
C LEU A 21 -11.91 -10.05 13.55
N SER A 22 -11.65 -10.41 14.81
CA SER A 22 -10.86 -11.60 15.13
C SER A 22 -11.49 -12.86 14.54
N LEU A 23 -12.79 -13.05 14.70
CA LEU A 23 -13.49 -14.21 14.14
C LEU A 23 -13.46 -14.25 12.62
N ILE A 24 -13.60 -13.11 11.94
CA ILE A 24 -13.53 -13.00 10.48
C ILE A 24 -12.14 -13.43 10.01
N LEU A 25 -11.09 -12.85 10.57
CA LEU A 25 -9.72 -13.12 10.15
C LEU A 25 -9.25 -14.53 10.52
N GLN A 26 -9.65 -15.06 11.67
CA GLN A 26 -9.35 -16.44 12.08
C GLN A 26 -9.99 -17.47 11.14
N ARG A 27 -11.20 -17.21 10.63
CA ARG A 27 -11.85 -18.08 9.62
C ARG A 27 -11.06 -18.16 8.31
N GLU A 28 -10.33 -17.09 7.98
CA GLU A 28 -9.43 -17.05 6.81
C GLU A 28 -8.04 -17.67 7.09
N GLY A 29 -7.82 -18.20 8.31
CA GLY A 29 -6.58 -18.90 8.69
C GLY A 29 -5.48 -18.00 9.26
N TYR A 30 -5.78 -16.74 9.60
CA TYR A 30 -4.83 -15.84 10.25
C TYR A 30 -4.76 -16.09 11.77
N GLN A 31 -3.59 -15.89 12.35
CA GLN A 31 -3.43 -15.79 13.79
C GLN A 31 -3.74 -14.37 14.24
N VAL A 32 -4.66 -14.21 15.18
CA VAL A 32 -5.12 -12.88 15.59
C VAL A 32 -4.88 -12.66 17.08
N THR A 33 -4.16 -11.60 17.40
CA THR A 33 -3.99 -11.07 18.76
C THR A 33 -4.77 -9.77 18.85
N THR A 34 -5.45 -9.54 19.98
CA THR A 34 -6.24 -8.34 20.21
C THR A 34 -5.72 -7.55 21.38
N ALA A 35 -5.66 -6.24 21.29
CA ALA A 35 -5.30 -5.31 22.33
C ALA A 35 -6.41 -4.27 22.55
N GLY A 36 -6.70 -3.92 23.78
CA GLY A 36 -7.73 -2.94 24.12
C GLY A 36 -7.23 -1.50 24.21
N ASN A 37 -5.91 -1.30 24.17
CA ASN A 37 -5.27 0.01 24.24
C ASN A 37 -3.85 -0.03 23.66
N ALA A 38 -3.24 1.14 23.53
CA ALA A 38 -1.89 1.29 22.97
C ALA A 38 -0.79 0.60 23.81
N ALA A 39 -0.88 0.63 25.13
CA ALA A 39 0.11 0.02 26.00
C ALA A 39 0.12 -1.52 25.88
N GLU A 40 -1.06 -2.12 25.77
CA GLU A 40 -1.21 -3.55 25.52
C GLU A 40 -0.68 -3.94 24.14
N ALA A 41 -0.97 -3.12 23.12
CA ALA A 41 -0.49 -3.33 21.77
C ALA A 41 1.03 -3.34 21.70
N MET A 42 1.70 -2.37 22.30
CA MET A 42 3.17 -2.29 22.33
C MET A 42 3.79 -3.51 23.02
N ARG A 43 3.23 -3.97 24.15
CA ARG A 43 3.71 -5.20 24.81
C ARG A 43 3.63 -6.43 23.90
N TYR A 44 2.56 -6.55 23.11
CA TYR A 44 2.45 -7.66 22.16
C TYR A 44 3.44 -7.53 21.01
N LEU A 45 3.66 -6.31 20.50
CA LEU A 45 4.64 -6.05 19.46
C LEU A 45 6.07 -6.34 19.89
N GLU A 46 6.41 -6.08 21.15
CA GLU A 46 7.71 -6.41 21.74
C GLU A 46 7.89 -7.93 21.96
N ALA A 47 6.80 -8.64 22.22
CA ALA A 47 6.83 -10.07 22.55
C ALA A 47 6.73 -10.98 21.31
N GLY A 48 6.32 -10.48 20.16
CA GLY A 48 6.09 -11.30 18.97
C GLY A 48 6.15 -10.54 17.67
N GLU A 49 6.19 -11.30 16.59
CA GLU A 49 6.18 -10.72 15.24
C GLU A 49 4.76 -10.67 14.65
N PHE A 50 4.40 -9.53 14.11
CA PHE A 50 3.15 -9.31 13.42
C PHE A 50 3.40 -8.88 11.97
N GLN A 51 2.60 -9.41 11.06
CA GLN A 51 2.70 -9.08 9.65
C GLN A 51 1.76 -7.94 9.24
N LEU A 52 0.78 -7.59 10.10
CA LEU A 52 -0.15 -6.48 9.88
C LEU A 52 -0.77 -6.07 11.22
N ALA A 53 -1.06 -4.77 11.38
CA ALA A 53 -1.83 -4.26 12.51
C ALA A 53 -3.04 -3.44 12.05
N PHE A 54 -4.16 -3.62 12.76
CA PHE A 54 -5.32 -2.73 12.71
C PHE A 54 -5.31 -1.82 13.94
N LEU A 55 -5.49 -0.52 13.75
CA LEU A 55 -5.55 0.47 14.82
C LEU A 55 -6.83 1.30 14.74
N ASP A 56 -7.58 1.39 15.82
CA ASP A 56 -8.57 2.46 15.95
C ASP A 56 -7.87 3.80 16.25
N ILE A 57 -8.41 4.88 15.70
CA ILE A 57 -7.90 6.23 15.97
C ILE A 57 -8.31 6.67 17.38
N LYS A 58 -9.58 6.44 17.74
CA LYS A 58 -10.14 6.94 18.99
C LYS A 58 -10.05 5.88 20.09
N MET A 59 -8.97 5.93 20.85
CA MET A 59 -8.81 5.08 22.04
C MET A 59 -8.56 5.95 23.27
N PRO A 60 -8.96 5.49 24.46
CA PRO A 60 -8.60 6.13 25.74
C PRO A 60 -7.09 6.21 25.94
N GLU A 61 -6.62 7.21 26.70
CA GLU A 61 -5.24 7.44 27.11
C GLU A 61 -4.29 7.83 25.98
N LYS A 62 -4.07 7.00 25.00
CA LYS A 62 -3.20 7.25 23.85
C LYS A 62 -3.96 6.98 22.56
N ASP A 63 -4.10 8.00 21.72
CA ASP A 63 -4.79 7.87 20.44
C ASP A 63 -4.03 6.98 19.44
N GLY A 64 -4.77 6.43 18.48
CA GLY A 64 -4.20 5.53 17.49
C GLY A 64 -3.17 6.17 16.56
N MET A 65 -3.19 7.49 16.39
CA MET A 65 -2.21 8.20 15.57
C MET A 65 -0.85 8.26 16.26
N SER A 66 -0.84 8.48 17.58
CA SER A 66 0.38 8.40 18.38
C SER A 66 0.95 6.98 18.41
N LEU A 67 0.09 5.97 18.52
CA LEU A 67 0.53 4.57 18.40
C LEU A 67 1.07 4.23 17.00
N LEU A 68 0.46 4.77 15.94
CA LEU A 68 0.97 4.63 14.57
C LEU A 68 2.39 5.17 14.45
N ALA A 69 2.68 6.34 15.05
CA ALA A 69 4.02 6.93 15.02
C ALA A 69 5.05 6.02 15.73
N ASP A 70 4.73 5.49 16.91
CA ASP A 70 5.60 4.56 17.63
C ASP A 70 5.86 3.28 16.82
N ILE A 71 4.80 2.73 16.20
CA ILE A 71 4.92 1.54 15.37
C ILE A 71 5.79 1.82 14.13
N ARG A 72 5.67 3.00 13.53
CA ARG A 72 6.50 3.37 12.37
C ARG A 72 7.96 3.53 12.73
N GLU A 73 8.26 4.02 13.90
CA GLU A 73 9.63 4.13 14.41
C GLU A 73 10.24 2.76 14.71
N ALA A 74 9.51 1.90 15.43
CA ALA A 74 10.02 0.60 15.88
C ALA A 74 9.90 -0.51 14.81
N TYR A 75 8.83 -0.48 14.00
CA TYR A 75 8.47 -1.53 13.02
C TYR A 75 8.14 -0.93 11.63
N PRO A 76 9.08 -0.27 10.95
CA PRO A 76 8.81 0.51 9.72
C PRO A 76 8.26 -0.32 8.56
N SER A 77 8.53 -1.62 8.53
CA SER A 77 8.08 -2.52 7.46
C SER A 77 6.70 -3.15 7.70
N MET A 78 6.14 -3.03 8.92
CA MET A 78 4.85 -3.63 9.25
C MET A 78 3.70 -2.75 8.73
N PRO A 79 2.81 -3.21 7.85
CA PRO A 79 1.66 -2.43 7.42
C PRO A 79 0.69 -2.22 8.56
N VAL A 80 0.16 -1.01 8.62
CA VAL A 80 -0.84 -0.60 9.61
C VAL A 80 -2.08 -0.09 8.89
N PHE A 81 -3.23 -0.66 9.21
CA PHE A 81 -4.54 -0.22 8.76
C PHE A 81 -5.20 0.58 9.87
N ILE A 82 -5.67 1.77 9.55
CA ILE A 82 -6.44 2.59 10.48
C ILE A 82 -7.92 2.24 10.34
N LEU A 83 -8.57 1.98 11.46
CA LEU A 83 -10.01 1.79 11.58
C LEU A 83 -10.61 3.00 12.27
N THR A 84 -11.71 3.56 11.76
CA THR A 84 -12.37 4.68 12.44
C THR A 84 -13.88 4.72 12.18
N ALA A 85 -14.64 5.10 13.19
CA ALA A 85 -16.08 5.39 13.04
C ALA A 85 -16.34 6.80 12.50
N HIS A 86 -15.35 7.70 12.58
CA HIS A 86 -15.48 9.09 12.16
C HIS A 86 -14.32 9.45 11.23
N ALA A 87 -14.54 9.28 9.94
CA ALA A 87 -13.62 9.78 8.95
C ALA A 87 -13.74 11.31 8.87
N THR A 88 -12.68 11.99 9.20
CA THR A 88 -12.49 13.39 8.84
C THR A 88 -11.34 13.50 7.86
N LEU A 89 -11.35 14.52 7.04
CA LEU A 89 -10.23 14.78 6.15
C LEU A 89 -8.91 14.83 6.89
N ASP A 90 -8.89 15.57 8.01
CA ASP A 90 -7.68 15.76 8.81
C ASP A 90 -7.15 14.41 9.34
N SER A 91 -8.02 13.54 9.85
CA SER A 91 -7.61 12.21 10.33
C SER A 91 -7.12 11.29 9.21
N ALA A 92 -7.76 11.32 8.04
CA ALA A 92 -7.31 10.57 6.88
C ALA A 92 -5.95 11.08 6.36
N MET A 93 -5.79 12.40 6.26
CA MET A 93 -4.51 13.02 5.88
C MET A 93 -3.39 12.73 6.88
N GLN A 94 -3.68 12.78 8.17
CA GLN A 94 -2.71 12.43 9.21
C GLN A 94 -2.31 10.96 9.13
N ALA A 95 -3.27 10.05 8.94
CA ALA A 95 -3.00 8.62 8.78
C ALA A 95 -2.07 8.34 7.58
N VAL A 96 -2.35 8.95 6.43
CA VAL A 96 -1.50 8.83 5.23
C VAL A 96 -0.10 9.41 5.48
N ARG A 97 -0.01 10.60 6.07
CA ARG A 97 1.29 11.21 6.43
C ARG A 97 2.05 10.41 7.48
N GLY A 98 1.32 9.80 8.43
CA GLY A 98 1.86 8.89 9.44
C GLY A 98 2.30 7.54 8.87
N GLY A 99 2.11 7.31 7.57
CA GLY A 99 2.52 6.09 6.89
C GLY A 99 1.57 4.91 7.08
N ALA A 100 0.30 5.14 7.42
CA ALA A 100 -0.70 4.08 7.39
C ALA A 100 -0.79 3.47 5.98
N LYS A 101 -0.87 2.16 5.90
CA LYS A 101 -1.02 1.42 4.64
C LYS A 101 -2.41 1.60 4.05
N ASP A 102 -3.43 1.66 4.91
CA ASP A 102 -4.82 1.85 4.53
C ASP A 102 -5.60 2.56 5.64
N TYR A 103 -6.76 3.12 5.27
CA TYR A 103 -7.66 3.84 6.17
C TYR A 103 -9.09 3.39 5.91
N LEU A 104 -9.70 2.72 6.87
CA LEU A 104 -10.98 2.03 6.73
C LEU A 104 -12.03 2.66 7.64
N LEU A 105 -13.20 2.97 7.07
CA LEU A 105 -14.34 3.54 7.81
C LEU A 105 -15.22 2.42 8.37
N LYS A 106 -15.53 2.48 9.67
CA LYS A 106 -16.51 1.61 10.33
C LYS A 106 -17.95 2.05 10.00
N PRO A 107 -18.93 1.15 9.77
CA PRO A 107 -18.80 -0.31 9.76
C PRO A 107 -18.14 -0.82 8.47
N ILE A 108 -17.29 -1.84 8.59
CA ILE A 108 -16.51 -2.36 7.47
C ILE A 108 -17.09 -3.70 7.03
N ASP A 109 -17.26 -3.84 5.73
CA ASP A 109 -17.66 -5.11 5.13
C ASP A 109 -16.57 -6.18 5.37
N PRO A 110 -16.91 -7.35 5.92
CA PRO A 110 -15.99 -8.46 6.12
C PRO A 110 -15.20 -8.86 4.87
N GLU A 111 -15.84 -8.87 3.70
CA GLU A 111 -15.21 -9.22 2.43
C GLU A 111 -14.13 -8.20 2.02
N VAL A 112 -14.41 -6.92 2.28
CA VAL A 112 -13.45 -5.83 2.02
C VAL A 112 -12.21 -5.98 2.90
N ILE A 113 -12.38 -6.26 4.20
CA ILE A 113 -11.25 -6.47 5.13
C ILE A 113 -10.41 -7.65 4.67
N VAL A 114 -11.03 -8.81 4.44
CA VAL A 114 -10.32 -10.03 4.03
C VAL A 114 -9.51 -9.80 2.76
N ARG A 115 -10.13 -9.18 1.76
CA ARG A 115 -9.46 -8.84 0.50
C ARG A 115 -8.25 -7.93 0.72
N ARG A 116 -8.40 -6.85 1.50
CA ARG A 116 -7.33 -5.87 1.77
C ARG A 116 -6.16 -6.48 2.54
N VAL A 117 -6.46 -7.32 3.52
CA VAL A 117 -5.43 -8.07 4.26
C VAL A 117 -4.66 -8.99 3.32
N ARG A 118 -5.36 -9.75 2.50
CA ARG A 118 -4.75 -10.67 1.53
C ARG A 118 -3.83 -9.94 0.57
N GLU A 119 -4.32 -8.90 -0.10
CA GLU A 119 -3.55 -8.07 -1.01
C GLU A 119 -2.29 -7.52 -0.34
N THR A 120 -2.43 -7.00 0.88
CA THR A 120 -1.29 -6.41 1.61
C THR A 120 -0.24 -7.43 1.99
N LEU A 121 -0.64 -8.61 2.45
CA LEU A 121 0.30 -9.67 2.82
C LEU A 121 0.96 -10.33 1.60
N GLU A 122 0.26 -10.43 0.48
CA GLU A 122 0.82 -10.89 -0.79
C GLU A 122 1.88 -9.91 -1.30
N ASP A 123 1.60 -8.62 -1.25
CA ASP A 123 2.55 -7.57 -1.63
C ASP A 123 3.85 -7.61 -0.82
N GLN A 124 3.77 -7.95 0.46
CA GLN A 124 4.97 -8.08 1.31
C GLN A 124 5.82 -9.31 0.97
N ARG A 125 5.20 -10.38 0.46
CA ARG A 125 5.90 -11.62 0.11
C ARG A 125 6.74 -11.47 -1.15
N LEU A 126 6.26 -10.73 -2.13
CA LEU A 126 6.94 -10.57 -3.42
C LEU A 126 8.36 -9.99 -3.28
N PRO A 127 8.59 -8.88 -2.56
CA PRO A 127 9.94 -8.35 -2.35
C PRO A 127 10.84 -9.29 -1.52
N ARG A 128 10.29 -9.94 -0.47
CA ARG A 128 11.05 -10.90 0.35
C ARG A 128 11.48 -12.10 -0.48
N ARG A 129 10.56 -12.71 -1.22
CA ARG A 129 10.83 -13.87 -2.08
C ARG A 129 11.82 -13.53 -3.20
N ARG A 130 11.72 -12.31 -3.78
CA ARG A 130 12.67 -11.84 -4.77
C ARG A 130 14.07 -11.67 -4.17
N LYS A 131 14.16 -11.10 -2.97
CA LYS A 131 15.43 -10.94 -2.24
C LYS A 131 16.06 -12.30 -1.90
N GLU A 132 15.25 -13.25 -1.45
CA GLU A 132 15.67 -14.65 -1.20
C GLU A 132 16.17 -15.33 -2.48
N ILE A 133 15.41 -15.23 -3.58
CA ILE A 133 15.81 -15.80 -4.88
C ILE A 133 17.08 -15.13 -5.40
N THR A 134 17.20 -13.81 -5.27
CA THR A 134 18.39 -13.07 -5.69
C THR A 134 19.60 -13.45 -4.84
N SER A 135 19.45 -13.64 -3.53
CA SER A 135 20.53 -14.12 -2.65
C SER A 135 20.95 -15.56 -3.01
N GLN A 136 20.01 -16.45 -3.21
CA GLN A 136 20.28 -17.82 -3.65
C GLN A 136 20.97 -17.85 -5.01
N LEU A 137 20.56 -16.98 -5.94
CA LEU A 137 21.21 -16.86 -7.24
C LEU A 137 22.65 -16.36 -7.11
N HIS A 138 22.93 -15.40 -6.24
CA HIS A 138 24.29 -14.92 -5.97
C HIS A 138 25.14 -16.02 -5.34
N GLU A 139 24.63 -16.75 -4.35
CA GLU A 139 25.34 -17.88 -3.76
C GLU A 139 25.68 -18.95 -4.79
N LEU A 140 24.73 -19.30 -5.66
CA LEU A 140 24.95 -20.28 -6.75
C LEU A 140 25.95 -19.76 -7.80
N LEU A 141 25.90 -18.47 -8.12
CA LEU A 141 26.88 -17.86 -9.04
C LEU A 141 28.28 -17.82 -8.43
N ASP A 142 28.40 -17.52 -7.15
CA ASP A 142 29.67 -17.56 -6.43
C ASP A 142 30.23 -19.01 -6.37
N GLU A 143 29.38 -20.01 -6.12
CA GLU A 143 29.77 -21.42 -6.18
C GLU A 143 30.24 -21.83 -7.59
N LEU A 144 29.54 -21.39 -8.63
CA LEU A 144 29.93 -21.69 -10.02
C LEU A 144 31.23 -21.00 -10.42
N GLN A 145 31.48 -19.76 -9.97
CA GLN A 145 32.75 -19.06 -10.20
C GLN A 145 33.94 -19.72 -9.49
N HIS A 146 33.69 -20.45 -8.42
CA HIS A 146 34.74 -21.25 -7.75
C HIS A 146 35.00 -22.61 -8.41
N ILE A 147 34.15 -23.06 -9.32
CA ILE A 147 34.28 -24.35 -9.99
C ILE A 147 34.90 -24.23 -11.40
N GLU A 148 34.82 -23.07 -12.05
CA GLU A 148 35.32 -22.89 -13.42
C GLU A 148 36.34 -21.74 -13.54
N HIS A 149 37.57 -22.06 -13.88
CA HIS A 149 38.50 -21.21 -14.62
C HIS A 149 38.36 -21.52 -16.12
N PRO A 150 38.65 -20.53 -17.04
CA PRO A 150 37.79 -20.18 -18.17
C PRO A 150 38.15 -20.90 -19.48
N PRO A 151 37.64 -20.68 -20.67
CA PRO A 151 37.47 -19.40 -21.34
C PRO A 151 36.23 -19.24 -22.29
N GLU A 152 35.97 -17.95 -22.57
CA GLU A 152 35.47 -17.36 -23.82
C GLU A 152 34.23 -17.90 -24.56
N GLY A 153 33.28 -17.02 -24.75
CA GLY A 153 32.58 -16.85 -26.02
C GLY A 153 31.08 -17.16 -26.02
N ALA A 154 30.34 -16.16 -26.47
CA ALA A 154 29.11 -16.20 -27.25
C ALA A 154 27.78 -15.91 -26.55
N GLN A 155 27.31 -14.70 -26.84
CA GLN A 155 26.04 -14.41 -27.54
C GLN A 155 24.74 -14.98 -27.00
N GLY A 156 23.92 -14.05 -26.55
CA GLY A 156 22.55 -13.80 -26.88
C GLY A 156 21.54 -14.96 -26.99
N VAL A 157 20.53 -14.92 -26.14
CA VAL A 157 19.19 -15.37 -26.53
C VAL A 157 18.15 -14.44 -25.87
N GLU A 158 17.51 -13.62 -26.68
CA GLU A 158 16.22 -13.03 -26.43
C GLU A 158 15.17 -14.15 -26.34
N HIS A 159 14.37 -14.15 -25.27
CA HIS A 159 12.97 -14.62 -25.28
C HIS A 159 12.33 -14.39 -23.92
N ALA A 160 11.58 -13.30 -23.77
CA ALA A 160 10.55 -13.17 -22.74
C ALA A 160 9.57 -12.05 -23.11
N SER A 161 8.64 -12.31 -24.01
CA SER A 161 7.70 -11.25 -24.48
C SER A 161 6.25 -11.42 -24.02
N SER A 162 5.92 -12.29 -23.07
CA SER A 162 4.53 -12.46 -22.61
C SER A 162 4.26 -12.23 -21.10
N SER A 163 5.29 -12.17 -20.28
CA SER A 163 5.14 -11.86 -18.84
C SER A 163 5.47 -10.40 -18.47
N GLU A 164 6.10 -9.67 -19.37
CA GLU A 164 6.47 -8.26 -19.14
C GLU A 164 5.31 -7.29 -19.33
N GLU A 165 4.40 -7.56 -20.26
CA GLU A 165 3.24 -6.69 -20.51
C GLU A 165 2.25 -6.62 -19.34
N ALA A 166 2.14 -7.67 -18.52
CA ALA A 166 1.32 -7.68 -17.32
C ALA A 166 1.97 -6.96 -16.12
N ARG A 167 3.29 -6.74 -16.18
CA ARG A 167 4.07 -6.14 -15.10
C ARG A 167 4.09 -4.61 -15.19
N TYR A 168 4.21 -4.08 -16.40
CA TYR A 168 4.38 -2.66 -16.64
C TYR A 168 3.11 -2.03 -17.21
N LEU A 169 2.71 -0.89 -16.66
CA LEU A 169 1.70 -0.04 -17.24
C LEU A 169 2.39 1.21 -17.79
N GLN A 170 2.46 1.31 -19.12
CA GLN A 170 3.14 2.42 -19.77
C GLN A 170 2.15 3.30 -20.53
N ARG A 171 2.29 4.62 -20.36
CA ARG A 171 1.56 5.60 -21.16
C ARG A 171 2.33 6.92 -21.22
N GLY A 172 2.63 7.37 -22.46
CA GLY A 172 3.45 8.56 -22.68
C GLY A 172 4.82 8.46 -22.03
N ILE A 173 5.14 9.43 -21.18
CA ILE A 173 6.41 9.47 -20.45
C ILE A 173 6.45 8.63 -19.19
N PHE A 174 5.30 8.09 -18.75
CA PHE A 174 5.19 7.34 -17.51
C PHE A 174 5.25 5.83 -17.75
N THR A 175 6.07 5.16 -16.96
CA THR A 175 6.11 3.70 -16.86
C THR A 175 5.94 3.34 -15.39
N LEU A 176 4.93 2.53 -15.06
CA LEU A 176 4.66 2.02 -13.73
C LEU A 176 5.04 0.56 -13.65
N ASP A 177 5.93 0.21 -12.74
CA ASP A 177 6.15 -1.18 -12.32
C ASP A 177 5.11 -1.52 -11.24
N LEU A 178 4.08 -2.27 -11.62
CA LEU A 178 2.93 -2.56 -10.76
C LEU A 178 3.34 -3.37 -9.51
N PRO A 179 4.17 -4.43 -9.60
CA PRO A 179 4.69 -5.14 -8.45
C PRO A 179 5.56 -4.31 -7.51
N LEU A 180 6.45 -3.47 -8.06
CA LEU A 180 7.37 -2.64 -7.26
C LEU A 180 6.74 -1.35 -6.76
N ARG A 181 5.56 -0.97 -7.30
CA ARG A 181 4.91 0.32 -7.06
C ARG A 181 5.83 1.50 -7.31
N GLU A 182 6.61 1.36 -8.36
CA GLU A 182 7.57 2.33 -8.79
C GLU A 182 7.07 3.03 -10.05
N VAL A 183 7.24 4.33 -10.09
CA VAL A 183 6.96 5.13 -11.27
C VAL A 183 8.25 5.68 -11.84
N THR A 184 8.44 5.50 -13.15
CA THR A 184 9.53 6.10 -13.92
C THR A 184 8.96 7.10 -14.90
N TRP A 185 9.53 8.31 -14.94
CA TRP A 185 9.18 9.38 -15.88
C TRP A 185 10.38 10.27 -16.16
N GLU A 186 10.58 10.72 -17.35
CA GLU A 186 11.70 11.60 -17.78
C GLU A 186 13.07 11.16 -17.22
N GLY A 187 13.34 9.85 -17.11
CA GLY A 187 14.57 9.30 -16.54
C GLY A 187 14.69 9.39 -15.01
N ARG A 188 13.64 9.79 -14.33
CA ARG A 188 13.53 9.80 -12.86
C ARG A 188 12.72 8.62 -12.40
N THR A 189 12.97 8.15 -11.20
CA THR A 189 12.25 7.06 -10.58
C THR A 189 11.86 7.42 -9.15
N ALA A 190 10.63 7.08 -8.76
CA ALA A 190 10.14 7.26 -7.40
C ALA A 190 9.27 6.09 -6.96
N GLN A 191 9.37 5.73 -5.68
CA GLN A 191 8.42 4.84 -5.01
C GLN A 191 7.32 5.66 -4.35
N LEU A 192 6.09 5.22 -4.53
CA LEU A 192 4.91 5.88 -3.97
C LEU A 192 4.25 5.02 -2.90
N PRO A 193 3.62 5.64 -1.89
CA PRO A 193 2.75 4.92 -0.98
C PRO A 193 1.67 4.15 -1.76
N PRO A 194 1.29 2.95 -1.34
CA PRO A 194 0.42 2.06 -2.11
C PRO A 194 -0.90 2.69 -2.56
N SER A 195 -1.58 3.39 -1.66
CA SER A 195 -2.82 4.10 -1.98
C SER A 195 -2.61 5.21 -3.02
N THR A 196 -1.51 5.96 -2.89
CA THR A 196 -1.12 7.02 -3.84
C THR A 196 -0.71 6.43 -5.19
N PHE A 197 -0.02 5.29 -5.19
CA PHE A 197 0.32 4.57 -6.42
C PHE A 197 -0.93 4.07 -7.16
N ASN A 198 -1.90 3.49 -6.44
CA ASN A 198 -3.17 3.06 -7.03
C ASN A 198 -3.96 4.23 -7.64
N PHE A 199 -3.88 5.42 -7.04
CA PHE A 199 -4.43 6.64 -7.63
C PHE A 199 -3.75 7.00 -8.95
N LEU A 200 -2.42 6.88 -9.02
CA LEU A 200 -1.66 7.11 -10.25
C LEU A 200 -2.02 6.07 -11.32
N VAL A 201 -2.18 4.80 -10.94
CA VAL A 201 -2.61 3.73 -11.85
C VAL A 201 -3.97 4.05 -12.46
N SER A 202 -4.94 4.48 -11.64
CA SER A 202 -6.27 4.88 -12.15
C SER A 202 -6.17 6.07 -13.09
N LEU A 203 -5.42 7.11 -12.75
CA LEU A 203 -5.19 8.26 -13.62
C LEU A 203 -4.52 7.87 -14.95
N LEU A 204 -3.53 6.99 -14.90
CA LEU A 204 -2.80 6.56 -16.11
C LEU A 204 -3.67 5.71 -17.04
N ARG A 205 -4.53 4.86 -16.48
CA ARG A 205 -5.48 4.06 -17.28
C ARG A 205 -6.44 4.91 -18.08
N HIS A 206 -6.85 6.04 -17.52
CA HIS A 206 -7.80 6.96 -18.16
C HIS A 206 -7.12 8.09 -18.95
N ALA A 207 -5.80 8.30 -18.80
CA ALA A 207 -5.13 9.39 -19.49
C ALA A 207 -5.36 9.31 -21.02
N PRO A 208 -5.56 10.41 -21.72
CA PRO A 208 -5.50 11.80 -21.24
C PRO A 208 -6.84 12.35 -20.70
N GLU A 209 -7.86 11.52 -20.56
CA GLU A 209 -9.20 11.94 -20.12
C GLU A 209 -9.24 12.29 -18.64
N PRO A 210 -10.09 13.27 -18.23
CA PRO A 210 -10.26 13.58 -16.81
C PRO A 210 -11.07 12.50 -16.10
N VAL A 211 -10.65 12.14 -14.90
CA VAL A 211 -11.30 11.13 -14.06
C VAL A 211 -12.04 11.80 -12.92
N ALA A 212 -13.32 11.44 -12.73
CA ALA A 212 -14.13 11.98 -11.66
C ALA A 212 -13.61 11.53 -10.28
N TYR A 213 -13.79 12.37 -9.25
CA TYR A 213 -13.34 12.08 -7.88
C TYR A 213 -13.83 10.73 -7.37
N GLN A 214 -15.11 10.43 -7.59
CA GLN A 214 -15.73 9.16 -7.15
C GLN A 214 -15.15 7.95 -7.89
N THR A 215 -14.89 8.06 -9.18
CA THR A 215 -14.26 7.00 -9.98
C THR A 215 -12.83 6.74 -9.51
N LEU A 216 -12.04 7.80 -9.26
CA LEU A 216 -10.68 7.68 -8.74
C LEU A 216 -10.65 6.93 -7.41
N VAL A 217 -11.52 7.30 -6.47
CA VAL A 217 -11.59 6.65 -5.17
C VAL A 217 -12.06 5.21 -5.28
N ARG A 218 -13.11 4.96 -6.06
CA ARG A 218 -13.64 3.61 -6.27
C ARG A 218 -12.61 2.67 -6.89
N GLU A 219 -11.91 3.11 -7.95
CA GLU A 219 -10.93 2.27 -8.64
C GLU A 219 -9.65 2.06 -7.84
N SER A 220 -9.19 3.08 -7.11
CA SER A 220 -7.95 3.01 -6.35
C SER A 220 -8.10 2.37 -4.98
N GLN A 221 -9.28 2.50 -4.36
CA GLN A 221 -9.49 2.10 -2.96
C GLN A 221 -10.72 1.22 -2.74
N GLY A 222 -11.61 1.09 -3.74
CA GLY A 222 -12.79 0.22 -3.67
C GLY A 222 -13.97 0.78 -2.87
N TYR A 223 -14.02 2.12 -2.62
CA TYR A 223 -15.12 2.75 -1.89
C TYR A 223 -16.06 3.53 -2.80
N ASP A 224 -17.35 3.41 -2.53
CA ASP A 224 -18.35 4.33 -3.06
C ASP A 224 -18.59 5.44 -2.02
N LEU A 225 -18.04 6.61 -2.29
CA LEU A 225 -18.20 7.80 -1.45
C LEU A 225 -19.08 8.84 -2.13
N SER A 226 -19.68 9.73 -1.32
CA SER A 226 -20.31 10.92 -1.86
C SER A 226 -19.29 11.79 -2.61
N ARG A 227 -19.76 12.64 -3.52
CA ARG A 227 -18.86 13.50 -4.30
C ARG A 227 -17.97 14.39 -3.44
N ALA A 228 -18.49 14.87 -2.31
CA ALA A 228 -17.75 15.72 -1.39
C ALA A 228 -16.62 14.96 -0.69
N GLU A 229 -16.90 13.79 -0.15
CA GLU A 229 -15.93 12.93 0.50
C GLU A 229 -14.86 12.42 -0.48
N ALA A 230 -15.29 11.96 -1.67
CA ALA A 230 -14.37 11.51 -2.71
C ALA A 230 -13.42 12.63 -3.18
N ARG A 231 -13.93 13.87 -3.32
CA ARG A 231 -13.11 15.04 -3.67
C ARG A 231 -12.03 15.30 -2.61
N GLU A 232 -12.40 15.20 -1.37
CA GLU A 232 -11.50 15.49 -0.26
C GLU A 232 -10.41 14.42 -0.14
N LEU A 233 -10.78 13.15 -0.21
CA LEU A 233 -9.83 12.04 -0.19
C LEU A 233 -8.87 12.09 -1.39
N ALA A 234 -9.40 12.33 -2.59
CA ALA A 234 -8.60 12.47 -3.79
C ALA A 234 -7.59 13.63 -3.71
N ARG A 235 -7.95 14.73 -3.04
CA ARG A 235 -7.08 15.88 -2.85
C ARG A 235 -5.81 15.54 -2.08
N GLY A 236 -5.91 14.71 -1.03
CA GLY A 236 -4.77 14.23 -0.26
C GLY A 236 -3.80 13.42 -1.12
N HIS A 237 -4.30 12.44 -1.85
CA HIS A 237 -3.48 11.60 -2.72
C HIS A 237 -2.84 12.37 -3.87
N VAL A 238 -3.59 13.29 -4.48
CA VAL A 238 -3.04 14.15 -5.55
C VAL A 238 -1.97 15.10 -5.01
N HIS A 239 -2.09 15.58 -3.79
CA HIS A 239 -1.02 16.37 -3.16
C HIS A 239 0.28 15.56 -3.05
N GLU A 240 0.22 14.31 -2.57
CA GLU A 240 1.40 13.43 -2.49
C GLU A 240 1.94 13.06 -3.87
N LEU A 241 1.05 12.79 -4.86
CA LEU A 241 1.48 12.58 -6.25
C LEU A 241 2.25 13.78 -6.80
N ARG A 242 1.71 14.98 -6.61
CA ARG A 242 2.39 16.21 -7.08
C ARG A 242 3.73 16.41 -6.39
N LYS A 243 3.81 16.14 -5.10
CA LYS A 243 5.06 16.24 -4.35
C LYS A 243 6.14 15.30 -4.91
N ALA A 244 5.75 14.12 -5.37
CA ALA A 244 6.68 13.15 -5.93
C ALA A 244 7.03 13.41 -7.40
N LEU A 245 6.06 13.82 -8.22
CA LEU A 245 6.21 13.86 -9.67
C LEU A 245 6.48 15.26 -10.22
N GLU A 246 5.91 16.30 -9.60
CA GLU A 246 5.94 17.65 -10.16
C GLU A 246 7.23 18.41 -9.80
N PRO A 247 7.80 19.17 -10.73
CA PRO A 247 8.92 20.05 -10.45
C PRO A 247 8.49 21.30 -9.64
N ASP A 248 7.23 21.73 -9.79
CA ASP A 248 6.63 22.85 -9.05
C ASP A 248 5.21 22.52 -8.61
N LEU A 249 4.97 22.48 -7.30
CA LEU A 249 3.66 22.19 -6.71
C LEU A 249 2.59 23.24 -7.02
N LYS A 250 3.00 24.48 -7.28
CA LYS A 250 2.08 25.59 -7.58
C LYS A 250 1.60 25.56 -9.04
N HIS A 251 2.43 25.03 -9.93
CA HIS A 251 2.15 24.92 -11.35
C HIS A 251 2.32 23.48 -11.83
N PRO A 252 1.38 22.58 -11.47
CA PRO A 252 1.50 21.16 -11.79
C PRO A 252 1.40 20.94 -13.30
N ARG A 253 2.35 20.19 -13.86
CA ARG A 253 2.43 19.86 -15.28
C ARG A 253 1.77 18.54 -15.61
N TYR A 254 1.90 17.55 -14.71
CA TYR A 254 1.46 16.18 -14.98
C TYR A 254 0.09 15.89 -14.40
N VAL A 255 -0.15 16.20 -13.13
CA VAL A 255 -1.43 15.93 -12.46
C VAL A 255 -2.24 17.21 -12.36
N VAL A 256 -3.13 17.43 -13.33
CA VAL A 256 -3.87 18.68 -13.48
C VAL A 256 -5.28 18.56 -12.90
N THR A 257 -5.72 19.59 -12.17
CA THR A 257 -7.11 19.69 -11.67
C THR A 257 -8.05 20.13 -12.79
N VAL A 258 -9.10 19.34 -13.02
CA VAL A 258 -10.21 19.74 -13.90
C VAL A 258 -11.37 20.17 -13.00
N ARG A 259 -11.66 21.49 -13.01
CA ARG A 259 -12.69 22.08 -12.15
C ARG A 259 -14.02 21.34 -12.31
N ASP A 260 -14.66 21.10 -11.18
CA ASP A 260 -15.96 20.42 -11.08
C ASP A 260 -16.05 19.01 -11.66
N VAL A 261 -14.94 18.41 -12.08
CA VAL A 261 -14.88 17.05 -12.61
C VAL A 261 -14.01 16.16 -11.70
N GLY A 262 -12.71 16.43 -11.65
CA GLY A 262 -11.76 15.58 -10.97
C GLY A 262 -10.32 15.95 -11.31
N TYR A 263 -9.53 14.94 -11.66
CA TYR A 263 -8.13 15.09 -12.04
C TYR A 263 -7.83 14.44 -13.39
N ARG A 264 -6.80 14.93 -14.04
CA ARG A 264 -6.30 14.40 -15.32
C ARG A 264 -4.79 14.25 -15.24
N LEU A 265 -4.28 13.15 -15.78
CA LEU A 265 -2.86 12.95 -16.00
C LEU A 265 -2.52 13.36 -17.44
N ILE A 266 -1.51 14.21 -17.58
CA ILE A 266 -0.88 14.56 -18.85
C ILE A 266 0.36 13.67 -18.97
N ALA A 267 0.25 12.62 -19.79
CA ALA A 267 1.26 11.59 -19.97
C ALA A 267 2.07 11.81 -21.26
#